data_e711e9998202410c774c82e24d17a91c
#
_entry.id   e711e9998202410c774c82e24d17a91c
#
_cell.length_a   1.000
_cell.length_b   1.000
_cell.length_c   1.000
_cell.angle_alpha   90.00
_cell.angle_beta   90.00
_cell.angle_gamma   90.00
#
_symmetry.space_group_name_H-M   'P 1'
#
loop_
_entity.id
_entity.type
_entity.pdbx_description
1 polymer ?
#
loop_
_entity_poly.entity_id
_entity_poly.type
_entity_poly.pdbx_seq_one_letter_code
_entity_poly.pdbx_strand_id
1 'polypeptide(L)'
;MSRTAPATSSAIPVAVATAAHPIATLPSLRRACAGEAVGTYILAFFGCGSVMSAVITGAQVGLWQVAVVWGFGVSLAIYATAATSGAHLNPAVTLSVALRRRETFPATRVLPYWGAQLAGAFLAAATLYACFSPFIARFEQARHLVRGQDGSQLSGMVFGEYGPNPAVFGTAPVTLALLSPLAVMLIEALGTAILVFFIFALVDRRNRDAPGANMAPFFIGFSVAIIISVLAPLTQAGLNPARDLGPRLFALLAGWGSIALPGPNGVWWAYIVGPLVGGPLGATLYDLLIRSTPVAEERAVIYEDTPADAMATRG
;
A
#
# COMPACT_ATOMS: atom_id res chain seq x y z
N MET A 1 58.74 -35.13 -44.79
CA MET A 1 57.38 -34.77 -45.21
C MET A 1 56.39 -35.46 -44.28
N SER A 2 55.96 -34.78 -43.23
CA SER A 2 54.96 -35.28 -42.29
C SER A 2 53.71 -34.42 -42.45
N ARG A 3 52.60 -35.01 -42.86
CA ARG A 3 51.31 -34.39 -42.97
C ARG A 3 50.57 -34.53 -41.66
N THR A 4 50.34 -33.39 -40.97
CA THR A 4 49.47 -33.32 -39.81
C THR A 4 48.02 -33.20 -40.27
N ALA A 5 47.14 -34.08 -39.81
CA ALA A 5 45.70 -34.04 -40.06
C ALA A 5 45.04 -32.96 -39.19
N PRO A 6 43.97 -32.31 -39.66
CA PRO A 6 43.26 -31.31 -38.86
C PRO A 6 42.38 -31.98 -37.79
N ALA A 7 42.41 -31.43 -36.58
CA ALA A 7 41.56 -31.83 -35.46
C ALA A 7 40.08 -31.44 -35.73
N THR A 8 39.19 -32.41 -35.71
CA THR A 8 37.73 -32.19 -35.77
C THR A 8 37.23 -31.70 -34.43
N SER A 9 36.82 -30.45 -34.39
CA SER A 9 36.10 -29.88 -33.21
C SER A 9 34.68 -30.45 -33.16
N SER A 10 34.44 -31.32 -32.19
CA SER A 10 33.09 -31.78 -31.87
C SER A 10 32.36 -30.69 -31.08
N ALA A 11 31.51 -29.91 -31.73
CA ALA A 11 30.58 -29.00 -31.09
C ALA A 11 29.53 -29.82 -30.28
N ILE A 12 29.56 -29.72 -28.98
CA ILE A 12 28.52 -30.25 -28.11
C ILE A 12 27.26 -29.40 -28.29
N PRO A 13 26.11 -29.96 -28.72
CA PRO A 13 24.88 -29.18 -28.80
C PRO A 13 24.41 -28.82 -27.40
N VAL A 14 24.52 -27.56 -27.02
CA VAL A 14 23.85 -27.01 -25.83
C VAL A 14 22.37 -26.98 -26.13
N ALA A 15 21.64 -28.00 -25.67
CA ALA A 15 20.20 -27.99 -25.65
C ALA A 15 19.76 -26.88 -24.65
N VAL A 16 19.43 -25.72 -25.16
CA VAL A 16 18.71 -24.69 -24.40
C VAL A 16 17.30 -25.23 -24.16
N ALA A 17 17.15 -25.92 -23.03
CA ALA A 17 15.85 -26.25 -22.52
C ALA A 17 15.15 -24.93 -22.18
N THR A 18 14.27 -24.47 -23.07
CA THR A 18 13.25 -23.45 -22.74
C THR A 18 12.32 -24.07 -21.70
N ALA A 19 12.72 -23.99 -20.43
CA ALA A 19 11.83 -24.30 -19.35
C ALA A 19 10.68 -23.27 -19.43
N ALA A 20 9.54 -23.71 -19.99
CA ALA A 20 8.30 -22.99 -19.84
C ALA A 20 8.10 -22.81 -18.33
N HIS A 21 8.23 -21.56 -17.84
CA HIS A 21 7.93 -21.28 -16.45
C HIS A 21 6.46 -21.68 -16.24
N PRO A 22 6.17 -22.60 -15.32
CA PRO A 22 4.78 -22.96 -15.04
C PRO A 22 4.04 -21.68 -14.73
N ILE A 23 2.87 -21.47 -15.36
CA ILE A 23 1.95 -20.39 -15.03
C ILE A 23 1.70 -20.54 -13.53
N ALA A 24 2.25 -19.59 -12.74
CA ALA A 24 2.15 -19.65 -11.29
C ALA A 24 0.65 -19.68 -10.93
N THR A 25 0.19 -20.79 -10.42
CA THR A 25 -1.20 -20.94 -9.98
C THR A 25 -1.44 -19.97 -8.86
N LEU A 26 -2.52 -19.18 -8.97
CA LEU A 26 -2.89 -18.26 -7.89
C LEU A 26 -3.03 -19.05 -6.58
N PRO A 27 -2.50 -18.53 -5.47
CA PRO A 27 -2.64 -19.18 -4.16
C PRO A 27 -4.13 -19.33 -3.81
N SER A 28 -4.45 -20.33 -3.00
CA SER A 28 -5.83 -20.54 -2.54
C SER A 28 -6.37 -19.26 -1.90
N LEU A 29 -7.66 -18.97 -2.09
CA LEU A 29 -8.26 -17.74 -1.57
C LEU A 29 -8.07 -17.60 -0.06
N ARG A 30 -8.20 -18.70 0.70
CA ARG A 30 -7.97 -18.72 2.15
C ARG A 30 -6.57 -18.30 2.53
N ARG A 31 -5.55 -18.83 1.84
CA ARG A 31 -4.15 -18.49 2.10
C ARG A 31 -3.87 -17.03 1.72
N ALA A 32 -4.43 -16.57 0.61
CA ALA A 32 -4.29 -15.19 0.18
C ALA A 32 -4.94 -14.21 1.18
N CYS A 33 -6.17 -14.49 1.64
CA CYS A 33 -6.82 -13.69 2.68
C CYS A 33 -6.04 -13.69 4.00
N ALA A 34 -5.43 -14.81 4.40
CA ALA A 34 -4.55 -14.83 5.57
C ALA A 34 -3.32 -13.92 5.37
N GLY A 35 -2.72 -13.91 4.17
CA GLY A 35 -1.63 -12.99 3.83
C GLY A 35 -2.06 -11.52 3.92
N GLU A 36 -3.24 -11.17 3.36
CA GLU A 36 -3.78 -9.82 3.44
C GLU A 36 -4.07 -9.40 4.89
N ALA A 37 -4.67 -10.27 5.70
CA ALA A 37 -4.96 -9.97 7.11
C ALA A 37 -3.67 -9.76 7.92
N VAL A 38 -2.68 -10.64 7.78
CA VAL A 38 -1.38 -10.53 8.48
C VAL A 38 -0.62 -9.29 8.01
N GLY A 39 -0.54 -9.05 6.72
CA GLY A 39 0.17 -7.88 6.18
C GLY A 39 -0.49 -6.57 6.62
N THR A 40 -1.83 -6.49 6.56
CA THR A 40 -2.54 -5.28 7.02
C THR A 40 -2.45 -5.11 8.54
N TYR A 41 -2.43 -6.20 9.30
CA TYR A 41 -2.11 -6.14 10.73
C TYR A 41 -0.73 -5.53 10.98
N ILE A 42 0.31 -6.00 10.28
CA ILE A 42 1.69 -5.50 10.44
C ILE A 42 1.76 -4.01 10.14
N LEU A 43 1.27 -3.57 8.98
CA LEU A 43 1.32 -2.16 8.61
C LEU A 43 0.53 -1.27 9.60
N ALA A 44 -0.66 -1.69 10.02
CA ALA A 44 -1.48 -0.93 10.96
C ALA A 44 -0.88 -0.92 12.37
N PHE A 45 -0.28 -2.03 12.82
CA PHE A 45 0.39 -2.11 14.10
C PHE A 45 1.56 -1.13 14.20
N PHE A 46 2.48 -1.13 13.24
CA PHE A 46 3.61 -0.20 13.27
C PHE A 46 3.16 1.23 13.00
N GLY A 47 2.27 1.43 12.06
CA GLY A 47 1.81 2.75 11.69
C GLY A 47 1.00 3.45 12.79
N CYS A 48 -0.09 2.86 13.26
CA CYS A 48 -0.86 3.41 14.38
C CYS A 48 -0.03 3.45 15.67
N GLY A 49 0.84 2.45 15.88
CA GLY A 49 1.76 2.42 17.02
C GLY A 49 2.74 3.60 17.00
N SER A 50 3.24 4.01 15.84
CA SER A 50 4.09 5.20 15.73
C SER A 50 3.33 6.50 16.06
N VAL A 51 2.06 6.59 15.64
CA VAL A 51 1.20 7.74 16.00
C VAL A 51 0.93 7.74 17.51
N MET A 52 0.69 6.57 18.13
CA MET A 52 0.55 6.46 19.60
C MET A 52 1.84 6.86 20.31
N SER A 53 2.99 6.42 19.82
CA SER A 53 4.30 6.80 20.38
C SER A 53 4.54 8.32 20.29
N ALA A 54 4.11 8.96 19.20
CA ALA A 54 4.24 10.40 19.05
C ALA A 54 3.23 11.18 19.90
N VAL A 55 1.93 10.88 19.73
CA VAL A 55 0.84 11.70 20.31
C VAL A 55 0.63 11.38 21.78
N ILE A 56 0.56 10.10 22.15
CA ILE A 56 0.21 9.69 23.50
C ILE A 56 1.40 9.76 24.45
N THR A 57 2.59 9.37 24.00
CA THR A 57 3.77 9.28 24.87
C THR A 57 4.81 10.37 24.64
N GLY A 58 4.77 11.06 23.51
CA GLY A 58 5.78 12.05 23.14
C GLY A 58 7.17 11.45 22.84
N ALA A 59 7.26 10.11 22.66
CA ALA A 59 8.53 9.43 22.43
C ALA A 59 9.08 9.66 21.03
N GLN A 60 8.22 10.00 20.06
CA GLN A 60 8.63 10.40 18.72
C GLN A 60 8.37 11.88 18.51
N VAL A 61 9.39 12.59 18.04
CA VAL A 61 9.34 14.05 17.86
C VAL A 61 9.40 14.35 16.36
N GLY A 62 8.28 14.87 15.86
CA GLY A 62 8.17 15.28 14.46
C GLY A 62 7.56 14.22 13.55
N LEU A 63 6.86 14.74 12.54
CA LEU A 63 6.07 13.94 11.60
C LEU A 63 6.95 12.97 10.78
N TRP A 64 8.20 13.34 10.47
CA TRP A 64 9.09 12.48 9.70
C TRP A 64 9.39 11.16 10.40
N GLN A 65 9.56 11.15 11.73
CA GLN A 65 9.76 9.90 12.47
C GLN A 65 8.55 8.96 12.33
N VAL A 66 7.34 9.51 12.50
CA VAL A 66 6.09 8.75 12.30
C VAL A 66 5.99 8.23 10.86
N ALA A 67 6.27 9.08 9.88
CA ALA A 67 6.20 8.74 8.46
C ALA A 67 7.17 7.61 8.09
N VAL A 68 8.40 7.63 8.60
CA VAL A 68 9.41 6.59 8.37
C VAL A 68 8.98 5.25 8.96
N VAL A 69 8.40 5.23 10.16
CA VAL A 69 7.89 3.99 10.77
C VAL A 69 6.73 3.43 9.95
N TRP A 70 5.82 4.28 9.46
CA TRP A 70 4.78 3.87 8.52
C TRP A 70 5.37 3.23 7.26
N GLY A 71 6.35 3.90 6.65
CA GLY A 71 7.01 3.40 5.44
C GLY A 71 7.67 2.04 5.64
N PHE A 72 8.46 1.88 6.69
CA PHE A 72 9.08 0.60 7.02
C PHE A 72 8.06 -0.47 7.39
N GLY A 73 7.00 -0.12 8.13
CA GLY A 73 5.90 -1.02 8.44
C GLY A 73 5.24 -1.58 7.18
N VAL A 74 4.99 -0.72 6.18
CA VAL A 74 4.48 -1.14 4.87
C VAL A 74 5.48 -2.02 4.14
N SER A 75 6.76 -1.64 4.07
CA SER A 75 7.80 -2.44 3.42
C SER A 75 7.89 -3.85 4.01
N LEU A 76 7.97 -3.96 5.33
CA LEU A 76 8.06 -5.24 6.03
C LEU A 76 6.79 -6.08 5.84
N ALA A 77 5.62 -5.46 5.85
CA ALA A 77 4.35 -6.15 5.59
C ALA A 77 4.34 -6.76 4.18
N ILE A 78 4.80 -6.01 3.16
CA ILE A 78 4.88 -6.50 1.78
C ILE A 78 5.91 -7.64 1.70
N TYR A 79 7.13 -7.48 2.25
CA TYR A 79 8.13 -8.55 2.24
C TYR A 79 7.62 -9.85 2.90
N ALA A 80 6.87 -9.72 3.99
CA ALA A 80 6.34 -10.88 4.72
C ALA A 80 5.22 -11.61 3.96
N THR A 81 4.41 -10.92 3.15
CA THR A 81 3.15 -11.48 2.65
C THR A 81 2.99 -11.50 1.13
N ALA A 82 3.88 -10.84 0.37
CA ALA A 82 3.76 -10.75 -1.09
C ALA A 82 3.71 -12.11 -1.79
N ALA A 83 4.54 -13.07 -1.37
CA ALA A 83 4.54 -14.42 -1.92
C ALA A 83 3.22 -15.19 -1.65
N THR A 84 2.44 -14.74 -0.66
CA THR A 84 1.22 -15.42 -0.21
C THR A 84 -0.04 -14.81 -0.82
N SER A 85 -0.10 -13.47 -0.96
CA SER A 85 -1.34 -12.79 -1.41
C SER A 85 -1.10 -11.77 -2.54
N GLY A 86 0.15 -11.43 -2.83
CA GLY A 86 0.50 -10.27 -3.63
C GLY A 86 0.61 -8.99 -2.80
N ALA A 87 0.28 -9.07 -1.48
CA ALA A 87 0.39 -7.99 -0.51
C ALA A 87 -0.25 -6.67 -0.98
N HIS A 88 -1.54 -6.70 -1.31
CA HIS A 88 -2.28 -5.47 -1.62
C HIS A 88 -2.44 -4.59 -0.38
N LEU A 89 -2.83 -5.19 0.77
CA LEU A 89 -2.90 -4.60 2.12
C LEU A 89 -3.73 -3.31 2.19
N ASN A 90 -4.47 -3.01 1.13
CA ASN A 90 -5.21 -1.77 0.95
C ASN A 90 -6.37 -2.00 -0.04
N PRO A 91 -7.62 -1.68 0.32
CA PRO A 91 -8.78 -1.80 -0.58
C PRO A 91 -8.62 -1.02 -1.88
N ALA A 92 -8.02 0.17 -1.85
CA ALA A 92 -7.80 0.99 -3.05
C ALA A 92 -6.78 0.35 -4.00
N VAL A 93 -5.70 -0.24 -3.47
CA VAL A 93 -4.73 -1.02 -4.26
C VAL A 93 -5.41 -2.25 -4.84
N THR A 94 -6.18 -2.99 -4.03
CA THR A 94 -6.91 -4.18 -4.48
C THR A 94 -7.86 -3.85 -5.63
N LEU A 95 -8.62 -2.77 -5.53
CA LEU A 95 -9.52 -2.30 -6.58
C LEU A 95 -8.73 -1.92 -7.85
N SER A 96 -7.64 -1.19 -7.70
CA SER A 96 -6.80 -0.75 -8.81
C SER A 96 -6.22 -1.94 -9.59
N VAL A 97 -5.72 -2.95 -8.88
CA VAL A 97 -5.21 -4.19 -9.48
C VAL A 97 -6.34 -4.95 -10.17
N ALA A 98 -7.51 -5.09 -9.54
CA ALA A 98 -8.66 -5.77 -10.13
C ALA A 98 -9.17 -5.09 -11.42
N LEU A 99 -9.04 -3.76 -11.52
CA LEU A 99 -9.46 -3.01 -12.69
C LEU A 99 -8.42 -3.01 -13.82
N ARG A 100 -7.12 -2.97 -13.48
CA ARG A 100 -6.02 -2.77 -14.45
C ARG A 100 -5.18 -4.01 -14.73
N ARG A 101 -5.31 -5.08 -13.95
CA ARG A 101 -4.55 -6.34 -14.06
C ARG A 101 -5.49 -7.54 -13.94
N ARG A 102 -6.61 -7.49 -14.66
CA ARG A 102 -7.69 -8.51 -14.62
C ARG A 102 -7.22 -9.92 -14.95
N GLU A 103 -6.20 -10.02 -15.79
CA GLU A 103 -5.58 -11.27 -16.21
C GLU A 103 -4.83 -11.98 -15.05
N THR A 104 -4.37 -11.23 -14.06
CA THR A 104 -3.62 -11.77 -12.92
C THR A 104 -4.39 -11.74 -11.61
N PHE A 105 -5.45 -10.92 -11.50
CA PHE A 105 -6.25 -10.79 -10.29
C PHE A 105 -7.74 -10.69 -10.59
N PRO A 106 -8.51 -11.77 -10.37
CA PRO A 106 -9.93 -11.81 -10.66
C PRO A 106 -10.74 -10.96 -9.67
N ALA A 107 -11.76 -10.25 -10.18
CA ALA A 107 -12.61 -9.36 -9.38
C ALA A 107 -13.34 -10.07 -8.22
N THR A 108 -13.55 -11.38 -8.31
CA THR A 108 -14.15 -12.21 -7.25
C THR A 108 -13.34 -12.23 -5.96
N ARG A 109 -12.05 -11.86 -6.01
CA ARG A 109 -11.17 -11.78 -4.83
C ARG A 109 -11.23 -10.43 -4.11
N VAL A 110 -11.84 -9.40 -4.70
CA VAL A 110 -11.84 -8.03 -4.14
C VAL A 110 -12.48 -7.99 -2.75
N LEU A 111 -13.73 -8.43 -2.62
CA LEU A 111 -14.43 -8.38 -1.33
C LEU A 111 -13.80 -9.27 -0.25
N PRO A 112 -13.36 -10.52 -0.53
CA PRO A 112 -12.60 -11.31 0.43
C PRO A 112 -11.30 -10.63 0.91
N TYR A 113 -10.56 -9.96 0.01
CA TYR A 113 -9.36 -9.20 0.38
C TYR A 113 -9.70 -8.02 1.28
N TRP A 114 -10.73 -7.22 0.93
CA TRP A 114 -11.20 -6.11 1.76
C TRP A 114 -11.58 -6.56 3.16
N GLY A 115 -12.33 -7.67 3.29
CA GLY A 115 -12.69 -8.23 4.59
C GLY A 115 -11.48 -8.66 5.41
N ALA A 116 -10.50 -9.32 4.78
CA ALA A 116 -9.26 -9.74 5.43
C ALA A 116 -8.39 -8.55 5.87
N GLN A 117 -8.24 -7.54 5.02
CA GLN A 117 -7.52 -6.31 5.31
C GLN A 117 -8.16 -5.56 6.49
N LEU A 118 -9.49 -5.42 6.49
CA LEU A 118 -10.23 -4.77 7.55
C LEU A 118 -10.05 -5.50 8.90
N ALA A 119 -10.16 -6.83 8.88
CA ALA A 119 -9.96 -7.64 10.08
C ALA A 119 -8.54 -7.52 10.64
N GLY A 120 -7.52 -7.52 9.77
CA GLY A 120 -6.12 -7.34 10.18
C GLY A 120 -5.89 -5.99 10.85
N ALA A 121 -6.39 -4.90 10.25
CA ALA A 121 -6.27 -3.55 10.81
C ALA A 121 -7.03 -3.39 12.13
N PHE A 122 -8.23 -3.96 12.26
CA PHE A 122 -8.99 -3.97 13.51
C PHE A 122 -8.24 -4.69 14.64
N LEU A 123 -7.68 -5.85 14.35
CA LEU A 123 -6.90 -6.62 15.35
C LEU A 123 -5.62 -5.88 15.75
N ALA A 124 -4.95 -5.17 14.84
CA ALA A 124 -3.80 -4.33 15.16
C ALA A 124 -4.19 -3.23 16.16
N ALA A 125 -5.32 -2.56 15.95
CA ALA A 125 -5.84 -1.54 16.86
C ALA A 125 -6.15 -2.11 18.24
N ALA A 126 -6.79 -3.28 18.30
CA ALA A 126 -7.08 -3.97 19.56
C ALA A 126 -5.80 -4.32 20.33
N THR A 127 -4.79 -4.83 19.63
CA THR A 127 -3.49 -5.15 20.23
C THR A 127 -2.78 -3.90 20.76
N LEU A 128 -2.74 -2.84 19.97
CA LEU A 128 -2.15 -1.57 20.38
C LEU A 128 -2.89 -0.94 21.57
N TYR A 129 -4.22 -1.00 21.58
CA TYR A 129 -5.01 -0.53 22.72
C TYR A 129 -4.68 -1.32 23.99
N ALA A 130 -4.54 -2.63 23.91
CA ALA A 130 -4.13 -3.44 25.04
C ALA A 130 -2.77 -3.02 25.62
N CYS A 131 -1.81 -2.66 24.73
CA CYS A 131 -0.49 -2.19 25.13
C CYS A 131 -0.49 -0.75 25.68
N PHE A 132 -1.26 0.15 25.07
CA PHE A 132 -1.18 1.58 25.33
C PHE A 132 -2.31 2.12 26.20
N SER A 133 -3.33 1.34 26.57
CA SER A 133 -4.51 1.82 27.32
C SER A 133 -4.20 2.63 28.59
N PRO A 134 -3.23 2.25 29.44
CA PRO A 134 -2.90 3.07 30.63
C PRO A 134 -2.30 4.43 30.25
N PHE A 135 -1.52 4.47 29.16
CA PHE A 135 -0.91 5.72 28.67
C PHE A 135 -1.94 6.61 28.00
N ILE A 136 -2.90 6.04 27.27
CA ILE A 136 -4.04 6.77 26.69
C ILE A 136 -4.87 7.40 27.82
N ALA A 137 -5.22 6.64 28.86
CA ALA A 137 -5.97 7.16 30.00
C ALA A 137 -5.23 8.31 30.72
N ARG A 138 -3.91 8.17 30.92
CA ARG A 138 -3.08 9.24 31.49
C ARG A 138 -3.04 10.49 30.62
N PHE A 139 -2.92 10.30 29.29
CA PHE A 139 -2.91 11.39 28.32
C PHE A 139 -4.24 12.15 28.34
N GLU A 140 -5.37 11.42 28.31
CA GLU A 140 -6.72 11.98 28.36
C GLU A 140 -6.94 12.77 29.69
N GLN A 141 -6.54 12.19 30.82
CA GLN A 141 -6.60 12.87 32.13
C GLN A 141 -5.78 14.16 32.16
N ALA A 142 -4.52 14.11 31.68
CA ALA A 142 -3.62 15.27 31.70
C ALA A 142 -4.10 16.42 30.79
N ARG A 143 -4.93 16.11 29.81
CA ARG A 143 -5.49 17.08 28.84
C ARG A 143 -6.97 17.36 29.06
N HIS A 144 -7.56 16.87 30.15
CA HIS A 144 -8.97 17.01 30.49
C HIS A 144 -9.91 16.55 29.36
N LEU A 145 -9.52 15.49 28.63
CA LEU A 145 -10.32 14.91 27.57
C LEU A 145 -11.28 13.88 28.14
N VAL A 146 -12.52 13.93 27.72
CA VAL A 146 -13.54 12.91 28.03
C VAL A 146 -13.77 12.11 26.75
N ARG A 147 -13.40 10.83 26.77
CA ARG A 147 -13.52 9.96 25.62
C ARG A 147 -14.98 9.92 25.12
N GLY A 148 -15.17 10.03 23.79
CA GLY A 148 -16.48 10.09 23.15
C GLY A 148 -17.10 11.49 23.11
N GLN A 149 -16.48 12.50 23.73
CA GLN A 149 -16.89 13.89 23.66
C GLN A 149 -15.94 14.72 22.77
N ASP A 150 -16.40 15.90 22.37
CA ASP A 150 -15.63 16.86 21.58
C ASP A 150 -14.26 17.12 22.24
N GLY A 151 -13.22 17.14 21.42
CA GLY A 151 -11.83 17.22 21.86
C GLY A 151 -11.14 15.85 21.95
N SER A 152 -11.89 14.76 22.20
CA SER A 152 -11.29 13.42 22.32
C SER A 152 -10.83 12.83 21.00
N GLN A 153 -11.11 13.48 19.86
CA GLN A 153 -10.44 13.15 18.60
C GLN A 153 -8.91 13.28 18.71
N LEU A 154 -8.38 14.08 19.62
CA LEU A 154 -6.94 14.16 19.87
C LEU A 154 -6.35 12.84 20.41
N SER A 155 -7.09 12.06 21.19
CA SER A 155 -6.71 10.70 21.57
C SER A 155 -7.21 9.64 20.59
N GLY A 156 -8.32 9.90 19.89
CA GLY A 156 -8.90 9.01 18.88
C GLY A 156 -8.09 8.93 17.58
N MET A 157 -7.34 9.99 17.25
CA MET A 157 -6.56 10.09 16.01
C MET A 157 -5.43 9.05 15.85
N VAL A 158 -5.10 8.34 16.92
CA VAL A 158 -4.13 7.25 16.88
C VAL A 158 -4.71 5.98 16.24
N PHE A 159 -6.04 5.91 16.07
CA PHE A 159 -6.77 4.83 15.44
C PHE A 159 -7.27 5.23 14.04
N GLY A 160 -8.17 6.20 13.94
CA GLY A 160 -8.75 6.68 12.70
C GLY A 160 -8.28 8.08 12.35
N GLU A 161 -8.43 8.45 11.09
CA GLU A 161 -7.92 9.72 10.57
C GLU A 161 -8.92 10.85 10.69
N TYR A 162 -8.45 12.05 10.93
CA TYR A 162 -9.22 13.27 11.03
C TYR A 162 -8.60 14.36 10.15
N GLY A 163 -9.43 15.14 9.52
CA GLY A 163 -9.01 16.29 8.73
C GLY A 163 -9.77 17.56 9.15
N PRO A 164 -9.05 18.63 9.50
CA PRO A 164 -7.58 18.73 9.59
C PRO A 164 -6.98 17.94 10.76
N ASN A 165 -5.66 17.69 10.69
CA ASN A 165 -4.95 16.87 11.68
C ASN A 165 -5.03 17.48 13.10
N PRO A 166 -5.64 16.78 14.07
CA PRO A 166 -5.85 17.33 15.43
C PRO A 166 -4.55 17.61 16.20
N ALA A 167 -3.48 16.87 15.95
CA ALA A 167 -2.19 17.10 16.59
C ALA A 167 -1.48 18.38 16.10
N VAL A 168 -1.82 18.84 14.90
CA VAL A 168 -1.23 20.05 14.28
C VAL A 168 -2.10 21.27 14.54
N PHE A 169 -3.40 21.14 14.32
CA PHE A 169 -4.32 22.29 14.32
C PHE A 169 -5.24 22.34 15.54
N GLY A 170 -5.22 21.33 16.40
CA GLY A 170 -6.15 21.21 17.51
C GLY A 170 -7.53 20.72 17.09
N THR A 171 -8.49 20.83 18.02
CA THR A 171 -9.82 20.23 17.91
C THR A 171 -10.95 21.25 18.00
N ALA A 172 -10.63 22.54 17.98
CA ALA A 172 -11.63 23.61 18.07
C ALA A 172 -12.55 23.64 16.82
N PRO A 173 -13.83 24.00 16.95
CA PRO A 173 -14.76 24.07 15.80
C PRO A 173 -14.24 24.92 14.63
N VAL A 174 -13.56 26.04 14.91
CA VAL A 174 -12.95 26.90 13.89
C VAL A 174 -11.89 26.17 13.08
N THR A 175 -11.16 25.23 13.69
CA THR A 175 -10.15 24.42 13.02
C THR A 175 -10.79 23.41 12.08
N LEU A 176 -11.89 22.79 12.51
CA LEU A 176 -12.62 21.82 11.68
C LEU A 176 -13.18 22.46 10.39
N ALA A 177 -13.41 23.78 10.41
CA ALA A 177 -13.88 24.53 9.24
C ALA A 177 -12.78 24.79 8.18
N LEU A 178 -11.50 24.53 8.49
CA LEU A 178 -10.39 24.73 7.54
C LEU A 178 -10.46 23.76 6.35
N LEU A 179 -11.02 22.56 6.55
CA LEU A 179 -11.16 21.56 5.48
C LEU A 179 -12.59 21.04 5.44
N SER A 180 -13.26 21.24 4.32
CA SER A 180 -14.54 20.58 4.08
C SER A 180 -14.34 19.07 3.86
N PRO A 181 -15.35 18.20 4.13
CA PRO A 181 -15.26 16.78 3.84
C PRO A 181 -14.89 16.46 2.39
N LEU A 182 -15.32 17.29 1.44
CA LEU A 182 -14.95 17.16 0.04
C LEU A 182 -13.46 17.45 -0.19
N ALA A 183 -12.92 18.49 0.47
CA ALA A 183 -11.49 18.79 0.40
C ALA A 183 -10.65 17.64 0.98
N VAL A 184 -11.05 17.06 2.11
CA VAL A 184 -10.40 15.87 2.68
C VAL A 184 -10.43 14.71 1.68
N MET A 185 -11.60 14.42 1.08
CA MET A 185 -11.74 13.37 0.07
C MET A 185 -10.79 13.58 -1.12
N LEU A 186 -10.68 14.81 -1.63
CA LEU A 186 -9.80 15.12 -2.77
C LEU A 186 -8.31 14.98 -2.41
N ILE A 187 -7.91 15.39 -1.21
CA ILE A 187 -6.53 15.21 -0.72
C ILE A 187 -6.21 13.72 -0.57
N GLU A 188 -7.11 12.94 0.01
CA GLU A 188 -6.96 11.49 0.14
C GLU A 188 -6.91 10.79 -1.22
N ALA A 189 -7.74 11.24 -2.18
CA ALA A 189 -7.72 10.75 -3.55
C ALA A 189 -6.38 11.07 -4.24
N LEU A 190 -5.87 12.29 -4.10
CA LEU A 190 -4.58 12.70 -4.65
C LEU A 190 -3.43 11.86 -4.07
N GLY A 191 -3.35 11.76 -2.74
CA GLY A 191 -2.30 10.99 -2.08
C GLY A 191 -2.32 9.51 -2.47
N THR A 192 -3.52 8.92 -2.57
CA THR A 192 -3.68 7.53 -2.99
C THR A 192 -3.38 7.33 -4.47
N ALA A 193 -3.70 8.31 -5.32
CA ALA A 193 -3.34 8.26 -6.73
C ALA A 193 -1.82 8.26 -6.92
N ILE A 194 -1.09 9.11 -6.19
CA ILE A 194 0.37 9.14 -6.20
C ILE A 194 0.93 7.82 -5.69
N LEU A 195 0.40 7.28 -4.59
CA LEU A 195 0.84 6.00 -4.03
C LEU A 195 0.68 4.86 -5.05
N VAL A 196 -0.50 4.71 -5.64
CA VAL A 196 -0.79 3.61 -6.57
C VAL A 196 -0.03 3.79 -7.89
N PHE A 197 0.18 5.03 -8.34
CA PHE A 197 1.06 5.32 -9.47
C PHE A 197 2.47 4.76 -9.23
N PHE A 198 3.08 5.03 -8.06
CA PHE A 198 4.39 4.49 -7.71
C PHE A 198 4.38 2.97 -7.55
N ILE A 199 3.34 2.39 -6.94
CA ILE A 199 3.23 0.93 -6.85
C ILE A 199 3.29 0.31 -8.26
N PHE A 200 2.48 0.82 -9.20
CA PHE A 200 2.43 0.30 -10.56
C PHE A 200 3.77 0.50 -11.28
N ALA A 201 4.43 1.64 -11.10
CA ALA A 201 5.75 1.90 -11.69
C ALA A 201 6.84 0.94 -11.15
N LEU A 202 6.83 0.68 -9.84
CA LEU A 202 7.84 -0.12 -9.16
C LEU A 202 7.70 -1.63 -9.42
N VAL A 203 6.48 -2.11 -9.73
CA VAL A 203 6.22 -3.54 -9.99
C VAL A 203 6.08 -3.88 -11.47
N ASP A 204 6.08 -2.90 -12.37
CA ASP A 204 5.99 -3.15 -13.81
C ASP A 204 7.33 -3.66 -14.36
N ARG A 205 7.36 -4.91 -14.82
CA ARG A 205 8.54 -5.53 -15.43
C ARG A 205 9.05 -4.82 -16.70
N ARG A 206 8.22 -3.98 -17.32
CA ARG A 206 8.59 -3.18 -18.50
C ARG A 206 9.39 -1.92 -18.11
N ASN A 207 9.29 -1.49 -16.88
CA ASN A 207 10.07 -0.40 -16.33
C ASN A 207 11.46 -0.93 -15.96
N ARG A 208 12.40 -0.93 -16.93
CA ARG A 208 13.75 -1.49 -16.77
C ARG A 208 14.61 -0.73 -15.77
N ASP A 209 14.29 0.55 -15.54
CA ASP A 209 15.00 1.41 -14.61
C ASP A 209 14.41 1.36 -13.18
N ALA A 210 13.30 0.62 -12.98
CA ALA A 210 12.80 0.38 -11.64
C ALA A 210 13.80 -0.47 -10.84
N PRO A 211 13.97 -0.18 -9.53
CA PRO A 211 14.76 -1.06 -8.68
C PRO A 211 14.16 -2.47 -8.71
N GLY A 212 14.99 -3.49 -8.90
CA GLY A 212 14.55 -4.86 -9.12
C GLY A 212 13.47 -5.33 -8.13
N ALA A 213 12.75 -6.40 -8.47
CA ALA A 213 11.57 -6.88 -7.75
C ALA A 213 11.78 -7.00 -6.22
N ASN A 214 13.00 -7.34 -5.79
CA ASN A 214 13.33 -7.48 -4.37
C ASN A 214 13.40 -6.14 -3.62
N MET A 215 13.57 -5.01 -4.32
CA MET A 215 13.62 -3.68 -3.72
C MET A 215 12.30 -2.91 -3.85
N ALA A 216 11.38 -3.36 -4.71
CA ALA A 216 10.09 -2.69 -4.89
C ALA A 216 9.33 -2.49 -3.56
N PRO A 217 9.25 -3.47 -2.63
CA PRO A 217 8.60 -3.27 -1.34
C PRO A 217 9.20 -2.14 -0.52
N PHE A 218 10.54 -2.01 -0.53
CA PHE A 218 11.23 -0.92 0.18
C PHE A 218 10.83 0.44 -0.37
N PHE A 219 10.85 0.62 -1.69
CA PHE A 219 10.51 1.90 -2.31
C PHE A 219 9.00 2.21 -2.26
N ILE A 220 8.13 1.19 -2.24
CA ILE A 220 6.71 1.39 -1.96
C ILE A 220 6.51 1.97 -0.57
N GLY A 221 7.14 1.40 0.47
CA GLY A 221 7.06 1.96 1.81
C GLY A 221 7.71 3.34 1.90
N PHE A 222 8.83 3.58 1.23
CA PHE A 222 9.45 4.89 1.17
C PHE A 222 8.51 5.94 0.53
N SER A 223 7.78 5.58 -0.54
CA SER A 223 6.77 6.47 -1.13
C SER A 223 5.66 6.81 -0.15
N VAL A 224 5.20 5.83 0.67
CA VAL A 224 4.26 6.09 1.77
C VAL A 224 4.82 7.12 2.75
N ALA A 225 6.08 6.99 3.18
CA ALA A 225 6.70 7.93 4.10
C ALA A 225 6.75 9.36 3.53
N ILE A 226 7.09 9.50 2.26
CA ILE A 226 7.12 10.81 1.57
C ILE A 226 5.72 11.43 1.51
N ILE A 227 4.70 10.65 1.10
CA ILE A 227 3.32 11.15 0.99
C ILE A 227 2.78 11.57 2.36
N ILE A 228 3.02 10.77 3.40
CA ILE A 228 2.64 11.11 4.78
C ILE A 228 3.30 12.42 5.20
N SER A 229 4.59 12.61 4.93
CA SER A 229 5.32 13.82 5.34
C SER A 229 4.74 15.11 4.75
N VAL A 230 4.10 15.01 3.56
CA VAL A 230 3.51 16.16 2.86
C VAL A 230 2.04 16.34 3.22
N LEU A 231 1.25 15.26 3.27
CA LEU A 231 -0.21 15.35 3.37
C LEU A 231 -0.76 15.11 4.78
N ALA A 232 -0.02 14.46 5.67
CA ALA A 232 -0.53 14.18 7.01
C ALA A 232 -0.78 15.42 7.89
N PRO A 233 -0.13 16.56 7.72
CA PRO A 233 -0.59 17.78 8.39
C PRO A 233 -2.04 18.13 8.06
N LEU A 234 -2.51 17.84 6.87
CA LEU A 234 -3.85 18.17 6.40
C LEU A 234 -4.88 17.12 6.83
N THR A 235 -4.68 15.85 6.45
CA THR A 235 -5.67 14.78 6.60
C THR A 235 -5.16 13.57 7.38
N GLN A 236 -4.00 13.64 7.98
CA GLN A 236 -3.25 12.51 8.54
C GLN A 236 -2.79 11.50 7.46
N ALA A 237 -3.17 11.67 6.19
CA ALA A 237 -2.80 10.82 5.05
C ALA A 237 -3.21 9.34 5.26
N GLY A 238 -4.50 9.09 5.30
CA GLY A 238 -5.07 7.74 5.49
C GLY A 238 -4.71 6.80 4.36
N LEU A 239 -4.94 7.21 3.10
CA LEU A 239 -4.57 6.56 1.83
C LEU A 239 -5.06 5.10 1.67
N ASN A 240 -5.69 4.54 2.69
CA ASN A 240 -6.03 3.12 2.79
C ASN A 240 -7.32 2.94 3.58
N PRO A 241 -8.43 2.59 2.93
CA PRO A 241 -9.71 2.41 3.60
C PRO A 241 -9.71 1.40 4.75
N ALA A 242 -8.95 0.29 4.64
CA ALA A 242 -8.91 -0.70 5.71
C ALA A 242 -8.08 -0.23 6.90
N ARG A 243 -6.99 0.51 6.64
CA ARG A 243 -6.12 1.11 7.64
C ARG A 243 -6.84 2.19 8.45
N ASP A 244 -7.80 2.89 7.86
CA ASP A 244 -8.62 3.85 8.59
C ASP A 244 -9.83 3.19 9.24
N LEU A 245 -10.68 2.49 8.47
CA LEU A 245 -11.95 1.96 8.95
C LEU A 245 -11.78 0.87 10.02
N GLY A 246 -10.78 -0.02 9.89
CA GLY A 246 -10.57 -1.10 10.86
C GLY A 246 -10.30 -0.59 12.27
N PRO A 247 -9.27 0.24 12.47
CA PRO A 247 -9.00 0.86 13.76
C PRO A 247 -10.10 1.82 14.23
N ARG A 248 -10.79 2.50 13.32
CA ARG A 248 -11.93 3.37 13.63
C ARG A 248 -13.11 2.59 14.20
N LEU A 249 -13.42 1.40 13.63
CA LEU A 249 -14.42 0.49 14.20
C LEU A 249 -14.03 -0.01 15.59
N PHE A 250 -12.75 -0.30 15.81
CA PHE A 250 -12.26 -0.61 17.14
C PHE A 250 -12.45 0.56 18.11
N ALA A 251 -12.07 1.77 17.72
CA ALA A 251 -12.21 2.97 18.55
C ALA A 251 -13.69 3.27 18.90
N LEU A 252 -14.62 3.04 17.96
CA LEU A 252 -16.06 3.12 18.19
C LEU A 252 -16.47 2.23 19.38
N LEU A 253 -15.99 0.99 19.42
CA LEU A 253 -16.31 0.01 20.48
C LEU A 253 -15.53 0.29 21.78
N ALA A 254 -14.35 0.90 21.69
CA ALA A 254 -13.49 1.22 22.83
C ALA A 254 -13.83 2.55 23.52
N GLY A 255 -14.98 3.13 23.19
CA GLY A 255 -15.58 4.26 23.92
C GLY A 255 -15.42 5.63 23.26
N TRP A 256 -14.79 5.75 22.07
CA TRP A 256 -14.78 7.01 21.34
C TRP A 256 -16.13 7.31 20.63
N GLY A 257 -17.00 6.31 20.49
CA GLY A 257 -18.37 6.50 20.03
C GLY A 257 -18.48 7.30 18.73
N SER A 258 -19.33 8.34 18.75
CA SER A 258 -19.57 9.22 17.62
C SER A 258 -18.32 10.01 17.17
N ILE A 259 -17.34 10.19 18.03
CA ILE A 259 -16.05 10.82 17.67
C ILE A 259 -15.24 9.89 16.73
N ALA A 260 -15.32 8.58 16.93
CA ALA A 260 -14.71 7.64 15.99
C ALA A 260 -15.53 7.52 14.72
N LEU A 261 -16.86 7.34 14.83
CA LEU A 261 -17.75 7.14 13.67
C LEU A 261 -19.14 7.71 13.99
N PRO A 262 -19.65 8.69 13.24
CA PRO A 262 -19.16 9.21 11.94
C PRO A 262 -17.99 10.21 12.02
N GLY A 263 -17.50 10.54 13.21
CA GLY A 263 -16.45 11.53 13.44
C GLY A 263 -16.96 12.97 13.43
N PRO A 264 -16.14 13.91 13.91
CA PRO A 264 -16.45 15.34 13.77
C PRO A 264 -16.71 15.69 12.31
N ASN A 265 -17.74 16.45 12.03
CA ASN A 265 -18.18 16.83 10.66
C ASN A 265 -18.56 15.64 9.75
N GLY A 266 -18.71 14.42 10.28
CA GLY A 266 -19.08 13.24 9.49
C GLY A 266 -18.08 12.87 8.39
N VAL A 267 -16.81 13.22 8.53
CA VAL A 267 -15.79 13.17 7.48
C VAL A 267 -15.27 11.76 7.15
N TRP A 268 -15.59 10.76 7.94
CA TRP A 268 -15.07 9.38 7.83
C TRP A 268 -15.16 8.78 6.41
N TRP A 269 -16.24 9.05 5.70
CA TRP A 269 -16.45 8.53 4.33
C TRP A 269 -15.40 9.02 3.34
N ALA A 270 -14.79 10.19 3.58
CA ALA A 270 -13.76 10.76 2.74
C ALA A 270 -12.50 9.86 2.68
N TYR A 271 -12.18 9.19 3.78
CA TYR A 271 -11.09 8.22 3.89
C TYR A 271 -11.38 6.85 3.26
N ILE A 272 -12.62 6.64 2.84
CA ILE A 272 -13.05 5.47 2.07
C ILE A 272 -13.12 5.84 0.58
N VAL A 273 -13.92 6.85 0.25
CA VAL A 273 -14.22 7.22 -1.14
C VAL A 273 -13.00 7.85 -1.81
N GLY A 274 -12.26 8.72 -1.11
CA GLY A 274 -11.06 9.35 -1.64
C GLY A 274 -10.06 8.33 -2.17
N PRO A 275 -9.57 7.40 -1.32
CA PRO A 275 -8.66 6.35 -1.78
C PRO A 275 -9.23 5.44 -2.87
N LEU A 276 -10.51 5.03 -2.78
CA LEU A 276 -11.14 4.17 -3.78
C LEU A 276 -11.28 4.84 -5.16
N VAL A 277 -11.34 6.16 -5.22
CA VAL A 277 -11.28 6.95 -6.46
C VAL A 277 -9.83 7.17 -6.89
N GLY A 278 -8.97 7.59 -5.96
CA GLY A 278 -7.56 7.93 -6.22
C GLY A 278 -6.74 6.76 -6.72
N GLY A 279 -6.89 5.59 -6.11
CA GLY A 279 -6.12 4.40 -6.48
C GLY A 279 -6.29 4.02 -7.96
N PRO A 280 -7.50 3.76 -8.45
CA PRO A 280 -7.73 3.49 -9.88
C PRO A 280 -7.29 4.62 -10.81
N LEU A 281 -7.43 5.88 -10.38
CA LEU A 281 -6.93 7.03 -11.12
C LEU A 281 -5.41 6.98 -11.28
N GLY A 282 -4.66 6.78 -10.20
CA GLY A 282 -3.20 6.67 -10.22
C GLY A 282 -2.71 5.51 -11.08
N ALA A 283 -3.34 4.33 -10.98
CA ALA A 283 -3.05 3.18 -11.83
C ALA A 283 -3.30 3.48 -13.31
N THR A 284 -4.39 4.18 -13.63
CA THR A 284 -4.74 4.57 -15.00
C THR A 284 -3.76 5.59 -15.55
N LEU A 285 -3.39 6.60 -14.76
CA LEU A 285 -2.40 7.60 -15.17
C LEU A 285 -1.04 6.95 -15.47
N TYR A 286 -0.59 6.01 -14.63
CA TYR A 286 0.63 5.25 -14.93
C TYR A 286 0.52 4.50 -16.26
N ASP A 287 -0.57 3.74 -16.45
CA ASP A 287 -0.74 2.94 -17.67
C ASP A 287 -0.84 3.79 -18.95
N LEU A 288 -1.43 4.99 -18.88
CA LEU A 288 -1.64 5.85 -20.03
C LEU A 288 -0.43 6.73 -20.36
N LEU A 289 0.29 7.19 -19.34
CA LEU A 289 1.31 8.22 -19.53
C LEU A 289 2.74 7.67 -19.53
N ILE A 290 2.98 6.58 -18.77
CA ILE A 290 4.34 6.11 -18.50
C ILE A 290 4.60 4.70 -18.99
N ARG A 291 3.61 3.80 -18.83
CA ARG A 291 3.80 2.40 -19.18
C ARG A 291 4.12 2.26 -20.67
N SER A 292 5.36 1.87 -20.97
CA SER A 292 5.78 1.63 -22.34
C SER A 292 4.92 0.54 -23.01
N THR A 293 4.45 0.79 -24.22
CA THR A 293 3.90 -0.25 -25.09
C THR A 293 4.97 -1.32 -25.31
N PRO A 294 4.61 -2.62 -25.43
CA PRO A 294 5.59 -3.63 -25.83
C PRO A 294 6.16 -3.20 -27.18
N VAL A 295 7.44 -2.87 -27.20
CA VAL A 295 8.08 -2.38 -28.41
C VAL A 295 8.07 -3.52 -29.41
N ALA A 296 7.72 -3.19 -30.65
CA ALA A 296 7.98 -4.04 -31.80
C ALA A 296 9.47 -4.44 -31.93
N GLU A 297 10.37 -3.78 -31.22
CA GLU A 297 11.80 -4.05 -31.08
C GLU A 297 12.16 -5.42 -30.50
N GLU A 298 11.38 -6.00 -29.60
CA GLU A 298 11.63 -7.38 -29.17
C GLU A 298 11.42 -8.39 -30.32
N ARG A 299 10.58 -8.04 -31.29
CA ARG A 299 10.47 -8.82 -32.54
C ARG A 299 11.63 -8.55 -33.51
N ALA A 300 12.14 -7.33 -33.56
CA ALA A 300 13.26 -6.98 -34.43
C ALA A 300 14.55 -7.66 -33.95
N VAL A 301 14.86 -7.66 -32.66
CA VAL A 301 16.06 -8.34 -32.11
C VAL A 301 16.03 -9.85 -32.36
N ILE A 302 14.83 -10.49 -32.29
CA ILE A 302 14.71 -11.93 -32.57
C ILE A 302 14.92 -12.23 -34.08
N TYR A 303 14.61 -11.27 -34.96
CA TYR A 303 14.81 -11.45 -36.42
C TYR A 303 16.20 -11.04 -36.88
N GLU A 304 16.91 -10.13 -36.19
CA GLU A 304 18.27 -9.76 -36.52
C GLU A 304 19.32 -10.82 -36.14
N ASP A 305 19.04 -11.63 -35.09
CA ASP A 305 19.92 -12.74 -34.69
C ASP A 305 19.67 -14.05 -35.43
N THR A 306 18.75 -14.08 -36.41
CA THR A 306 18.56 -15.26 -37.26
C THR A 306 19.48 -15.15 -38.44
N PRO A 307 20.57 -15.96 -38.57
CA PRO A 307 21.47 -15.91 -39.72
C PRO A 307 20.68 -16.09 -41.00
N ALA A 308 20.97 -15.25 -41.99
CA ALA A 308 20.31 -15.28 -43.33
C ALA A 308 20.35 -16.67 -44.01
N ASP A 309 21.31 -17.51 -43.62
CA ASP A 309 21.48 -18.86 -44.13
C ASP A 309 20.42 -19.88 -43.64
N ALA A 310 19.68 -19.56 -42.58
CA ALA A 310 18.61 -20.43 -42.07
C ALA A 310 17.30 -20.34 -42.88
N MET A 311 17.15 -19.32 -43.72
CA MET A 311 15.98 -19.16 -44.62
C MET A 311 16.14 -19.83 -46.01
N ALA A 312 17.35 -20.17 -46.41
CA ALA A 312 17.61 -20.73 -47.75
C ALA A 312 17.36 -22.24 -47.89
N THR A 313 17.09 -22.94 -46.78
CA THR A 313 16.91 -24.41 -46.80
C THR A 313 15.47 -24.90 -46.67
N ARG A 314 14.47 -24.02 -46.81
CA ARG A 314 13.04 -24.38 -46.86
C ARG A 314 12.41 -23.89 -48.17
N GLY A 315 12.93 -24.38 -49.27
CA GLY A 315 12.34 -24.32 -50.60
C GLY A 315 12.08 -25.73 -51.10
#